data_ec3e252c2eda1d9e6f8ed5413f221c3a
#
_entry.id   ec3e252c2eda1d9e6f8ed5413f221c3a
#
_cell.length_a   1.000
_cell.length_b   1.000
_cell.length_c   1.000
_cell.angle_alpha   90.00
_cell.angle_beta   90.00
_cell.angle_gamma   90.00
#
_symmetry.space_group_name_H-M   'P 1'
#
loop_
_entity.id
_entity.type
_entity.pdbx_description
1 polymer ?
#
loop_
_entity_poly.entity_id
_entity_poly.type
_entity_poly.pdbx_seq_one_letter_code
_entity_poly.pdbx_strand_id
1 'polypeptide(L)'
;MNRIVLLMAVLTRAIAPQNVTETNGTEPTSPVTESSTPPPTVFRNMRVTSRPRRPLKKGDSPMLNYIFDSYATSNMHFHDKFKAPSFEGTTEDTILNADTGSTVVFDCRVTSLRDKTVSWIRVLDNDNLELLTLDLETHTADSRYRMDLADENWKLSLINAKVMDSGVYCCHVSTHPPMLRRFKLIVHPPEIRMSKEAFLETGETLSLKCAVFHLYPGQAAPEMHWYRGNSTTSLDEVRGGVLVETDHMTMTSHLQVARLKVDDAGNYTCALEAPIRMRAVTRVHVLQGSSLAELQSGVKTTTSYMNLLLACVILILGTEYDVR
;
A
#
# COMPACT_ATOMS: atom_id res chain seq x y z
N MET A 1 -35.53 37.89 -27.57
CA MET A 1 -34.80 38.90 -28.34
C MET A 1 -33.45 39.16 -27.69
N ASN A 2 -32.46 39.19 -28.53
CA ASN A 2 -31.05 39.51 -28.34
C ASN A 2 -30.09 38.41 -27.89
N ARG A 3 -29.42 37.93 -28.94
CA ARG A 3 -28.17 37.19 -28.99
C ARG A 3 -27.01 38.06 -28.51
N ILE A 4 -26.07 37.47 -27.75
CA ILE A 4 -24.68 37.91 -27.80
C ILE A 4 -23.85 36.64 -27.96
N VAL A 5 -23.25 36.51 -29.19
CA VAL A 5 -22.23 35.58 -29.55
C VAL A 5 -20.88 36.22 -29.20
N LEU A 6 -20.08 35.57 -28.34
CA LEU A 6 -18.70 36.00 -28.14
C LEU A 6 -17.74 34.96 -28.77
N LEU A 7 -17.06 35.45 -29.79
CA LEU A 7 -15.96 34.73 -30.48
C LEU A 7 -14.77 34.51 -29.52
N MET A 8 -14.34 33.28 -29.40
CA MET A 8 -13.01 32.96 -28.92
C MET A 8 -12.05 32.80 -30.10
N ALA A 9 -11.13 33.74 -30.24
CA ALA A 9 -10.03 33.66 -31.18
C ALA A 9 -8.92 32.75 -30.63
N VAL A 10 -8.65 31.66 -31.34
CA VAL A 10 -7.54 30.76 -31.09
C VAL A 10 -6.30 31.35 -31.75
N LEU A 11 -5.31 31.74 -30.95
CA LEU A 11 -3.98 32.11 -31.39
C LEU A 11 -3.06 30.87 -31.37
N THR A 12 -2.97 30.21 -32.51
CA THR A 12 -1.90 29.22 -32.78
C THR A 12 -0.62 29.97 -33.16
N ARG A 13 0.38 29.93 -32.31
CA ARG A 13 1.74 30.35 -32.64
C ARG A 13 2.53 29.13 -33.12
N ALA A 14 2.81 29.10 -34.42
CA ALA A 14 3.75 28.17 -35.03
C ALA A 14 5.19 28.58 -34.66
N ILE A 15 5.96 27.63 -34.15
CA ILE A 15 7.40 27.75 -33.95
C ILE A 15 8.06 26.99 -35.11
N ALA A 16 8.79 27.71 -35.97
CA ALA A 16 9.58 27.18 -37.07
C ALA A 16 10.88 26.54 -36.54
N PRO A 17 11.42 25.50 -37.24
CA PRO A 17 12.69 24.91 -36.85
C PRO A 17 13.86 25.78 -37.35
N GLN A 18 14.83 26.04 -36.46
CA GLN A 18 16.08 26.69 -36.83
C GLN A 18 17.07 25.66 -37.39
N ASN A 19 17.53 25.88 -38.57
CA ASN A 19 18.68 25.23 -39.24
C ASN A 19 19.96 25.52 -38.47
N VAL A 20 20.67 24.46 -38.07
CA VAL A 20 22.06 24.55 -37.62
C VAL A 20 22.96 24.19 -38.76
N THR A 21 23.74 25.16 -39.18
CA THR A 21 24.79 25.07 -40.21
C THR A 21 25.97 24.24 -39.67
N GLU A 22 26.36 23.25 -40.48
CA GLU A 22 27.63 22.52 -40.33
C GLU A 22 28.81 23.46 -40.64
N THR A 23 29.76 23.56 -39.70
CA THR A 23 31.11 24.08 -39.99
C THR A 23 32.12 22.95 -39.80
N ASN A 24 32.75 22.59 -40.91
CA ASN A 24 33.93 21.74 -40.98
C ASN A 24 35.10 22.34 -40.20
N GLY A 25 35.62 21.59 -39.25
CA GLY A 25 36.86 21.91 -38.53
C GLY A 25 37.80 20.72 -38.53
N THR A 26 38.88 20.90 -39.22
CA THR A 26 40.00 20.03 -39.52
C THR A 26 40.65 19.42 -38.29
N GLU A 27 40.90 18.12 -38.34
CA GLU A 27 41.66 17.30 -37.44
C GLU A 27 43.18 17.64 -37.50
N PRO A 28 43.90 17.64 -36.35
CA PRO A 28 45.32 17.38 -36.40
C PRO A 28 45.64 16.04 -35.70
N THR A 29 46.16 15.14 -36.52
CA THR A 29 46.86 13.92 -36.20
C THR A 29 47.98 14.16 -35.19
N SER A 30 48.04 13.37 -34.13
CA SER A 30 49.22 13.20 -33.26
C SER A 30 49.53 11.73 -33.01
N PRO A 31 50.83 11.37 -32.87
CA PRO A 31 51.31 10.05 -33.18
C PRO A 31 51.10 9.04 -32.05
N VAL A 32 50.87 7.78 -32.48
CA VAL A 32 50.80 6.57 -31.70
C VAL A 32 52.14 6.34 -31.03
N THR A 33 52.19 6.29 -29.70
CA THR A 33 53.29 5.76 -28.91
C THR A 33 52.97 4.32 -28.55
N GLU A 34 53.77 3.42 -29.13
CA GLU A 34 53.83 1.99 -28.75
C GLU A 34 54.20 1.84 -27.28
N SER A 35 53.34 1.26 -26.51
CA SER A 35 53.63 0.79 -25.15
C SER A 35 53.93 -0.71 -25.19
N SER A 36 55.17 -1.02 -24.97
CA SER A 36 55.75 -2.36 -24.84
C SER A 36 55.13 -3.11 -23.67
N THR A 37 54.53 -4.25 -23.96
CA THR A 37 54.10 -5.28 -23.01
C THR A 37 55.34 -5.96 -22.36
N PRO A 38 55.40 -6.08 -21.02
CA PRO A 38 56.42 -6.89 -20.37
C PRO A 38 56.10 -8.39 -20.55
N PRO A 39 57.13 -9.27 -20.62
CA PRO A 39 56.94 -10.68 -20.85
C PRO A 39 56.35 -11.41 -19.64
N PRO A 40 55.65 -12.55 -19.82
CA PRO A 40 55.04 -13.28 -18.73
C PRO A 40 56.08 -13.92 -17.82
N THR A 41 55.99 -13.56 -16.53
CA THR A 41 56.81 -14.19 -15.47
C THR A 41 56.33 -15.64 -15.27
N VAL A 42 57.17 -16.57 -15.61
CA VAL A 42 56.98 -18.00 -15.37
C VAL A 42 57.11 -18.26 -13.86
N PHE A 43 56.00 -18.46 -13.18
CA PHE A 43 56.00 -18.94 -11.81
C PHE A 43 56.47 -20.43 -11.78
N ARG A 44 57.72 -20.61 -11.40
CA ARG A 44 58.31 -21.92 -11.13
C ARG A 44 57.63 -22.51 -9.89
N ASN A 45 56.83 -23.57 -10.06
CA ASN A 45 56.25 -24.36 -8.99
C ASN A 45 57.33 -24.85 -8.00
N MET A 46 57.46 -24.13 -6.89
CA MET A 46 58.19 -24.67 -5.74
C MET A 46 57.28 -25.68 -5.02
N ARG A 47 57.59 -26.93 -5.21
CA ARG A 47 57.01 -28.03 -4.44
C ARG A 47 57.50 -27.92 -3.00
N VAL A 48 56.64 -27.34 -2.14
CA VAL A 48 56.86 -27.32 -0.67
C VAL A 48 56.58 -28.75 -0.19
N THR A 49 57.63 -29.52 0.07
CA THR A 49 57.54 -30.79 0.78
C THR A 49 57.22 -30.47 2.25
N SER A 50 55.99 -30.66 2.66
CA SER A 50 55.56 -30.56 4.05
C SER A 50 56.13 -31.74 4.86
N ARG A 51 57.13 -31.48 5.65
CA ARG A 51 57.51 -32.40 6.73
C ARG A 51 56.38 -32.45 7.76
N PRO A 52 55.95 -33.63 8.24
CA PRO A 52 54.94 -33.73 9.29
C PRO A 52 55.45 -33.07 10.57
N ARG A 53 54.80 -32.01 10.99
CA ARG A 53 55.07 -31.36 12.28
C ARG A 53 54.52 -32.29 13.38
N ARG A 54 55.37 -32.69 14.31
CA ARG A 54 54.97 -33.34 15.58
C ARG A 54 54.01 -32.39 16.31
N PRO A 55 52.89 -32.89 16.90
CA PRO A 55 52.05 -32.07 17.74
C PRO A 55 52.84 -31.62 18.97
N LEU A 56 53.00 -30.29 19.09
CA LEU A 56 53.58 -29.68 20.30
C LEU A 56 52.56 -29.86 21.47
N LYS A 57 53.04 -30.51 22.54
CA LYS A 57 52.29 -30.62 23.78
C LYS A 57 52.22 -29.23 24.45
N LYS A 58 51.01 -28.84 24.83
CA LYS A 58 50.75 -27.62 25.58
C LYS A 58 51.58 -27.69 26.89
N GLY A 59 52.60 -26.82 27.06
CA GLY A 59 53.37 -26.73 28.29
C GLY A 59 54.90 -26.54 28.15
N ASP A 60 55.52 -26.70 26.94
CA ASP A 60 56.98 -26.76 26.84
C ASP A 60 57.69 -25.40 26.72
N SER A 61 56.96 -24.26 26.61
CA SER A 61 57.57 -22.94 26.69
C SER A 61 56.53 -21.85 26.99
N PRO A 62 56.68 -21.07 28.08
CA PRO A 62 55.78 -19.97 28.38
C PRO A 62 55.73 -18.87 27.30
N MET A 63 56.83 -18.67 26.57
CA MET A 63 56.90 -17.72 25.47
C MET A 63 56.09 -18.15 24.23
N LEU A 64 56.02 -19.44 23.94
CA LEU A 64 55.28 -19.97 22.81
C LEU A 64 53.75 -19.81 23.07
N ASN A 65 53.29 -20.03 24.29
CA ASN A 65 51.88 -19.82 24.63
C ASN A 65 51.48 -18.36 24.50
N TYR A 66 52.32 -17.43 24.91
CA TYR A 66 52.07 -16.00 24.75
C TYR A 66 51.99 -15.57 23.25
N ILE A 67 52.87 -16.13 22.41
CA ILE A 67 52.82 -15.90 20.96
C ILE A 67 51.53 -16.49 20.36
N PHE A 68 51.14 -17.70 20.74
CA PHE A 68 49.90 -18.31 20.25
C PHE A 68 48.65 -17.57 20.72
N ASP A 69 48.58 -17.10 21.96
CA ASP A 69 47.48 -16.33 22.48
C ASP A 69 47.43 -14.93 21.84
N SER A 70 48.55 -14.29 21.56
CA SER A 70 48.58 -13.03 20.83
C SER A 70 48.22 -13.18 19.34
N TYR A 71 48.55 -14.30 18.71
CA TYR A 71 48.07 -14.57 17.34
C TYR A 71 46.60 -14.94 17.32
N ALA A 72 46.08 -15.63 18.32
CA ALA A 72 44.65 -15.96 18.41
C ALA A 72 43.78 -14.70 18.63
N THR A 73 44.20 -13.81 19.52
CA THR A 73 43.53 -12.52 19.73
C THR A 73 43.68 -11.56 18.55
N SER A 74 44.84 -11.58 17.86
CA SER A 74 45.06 -10.81 16.63
C SER A 74 44.15 -11.31 15.49
N ASN A 75 43.98 -12.63 15.36
CA ASN A 75 43.10 -13.22 14.34
C ASN A 75 41.61 -12.90 14.61
N MET A 76 41.16 -12.85 15.87
CA MET A 76 39.80 -12.41 16.19
C MET A 76 39.54 -10.95 15.76
N HIS A 77 40.51 -10.04 15.98
CA HIS A 77 40.42 -8.67 15.50
C HIS A 77 40.54 -8.53 13.98
N PHE A 78 41.24 -9.45 13.33
CA PHE A 78 41.33 -9.48 11.87
C PHE A 78 40.04 -9.98 11.20
N HIS A 79 39.33 -10.93 11.78
CA HIS A 79 38.04 -11.39 11.24
C HIS A 79 36.96 -10.31 11.28
N ASP A 80 36.93 -9.49 12.32
CA ASP A 80 36.00 -8.36 12.40
C ASP A 80 36.32 -7.26 11.37
N LYS A 81 37.57 -7.12 10.96
CA LYS A 81 37.98 -6.16 9.93
C LYS A 81 37.54 -6.52 8.51
N PHE A 82 37.11 -7.75 8.27
CA PHE A 82 36.72 -8.23 6.93
C PHE A 82 35.24 -8.59 6.81
N LYS A 83 34.43 -8.31 7.81
CA LYS A 83 33.00 -8.53 7.72
C LYS A 83 32.41 -7.60 6.66
N ALA A 84 31.83 -8.17 5.60
CA ALA A 84 31.15 -7.39 4.56
C ALA A 84 29.89 -6.72 5.11
N PRO A 85 29.43 -5.61 4.49
CA PRO A 85 28.15 -5.04 4.81
C PRO A 85 27.04 -6.08 4.72
N SER A 86 26.08 -6.02 5.64
CA SER A 86 24.91 -6.90 5.61
C SER A 86 23.68 -6.18 6.18
N PHE A 87 22.51 -6.49 5.61
CA PHE A 87 21.25 -6.02 6.20
C PHE A 87 20.95 -6.80 7.48
N GLU A 88 20.49 -6.10 8.51
CA GLU A 88 19.94 -6.74 9.69
C GLU A 88 18.48 -7.13 9.45
N GLY A 89 18.10 -8.34 9.85
CA GLY A 89 16.75 -8.88 9.71
C GLY A 89 16.52 -9.64 8.41
N THR A 90 15.24 -9.73 8.00
CA THR A 90 14.84 -10.48 6.80
C THR A 90 15.23 -9.76 5.52
N THR A 91 15.65 -10.53 4.51
CA THR A 91 15.93 -10.04 3.15
C THR A 91 14.68 -10.00 2.26
N GLU A 92 13.54 -10.46 2.79
CA GLU A 92 12.27 -10.45 2.06
C GLU A 92 11.72 -9.03 1.89
N ASP A 93 10.90 -8.84 0.86
CA ASP A 93 10.23 -7.58 0.59
C ASP A 93 9.29 -7.22 1.76
N THR A 94 9.49 -6.04 2.32
CA THR A 94 8.67 -5.54 3.44
C THR A 94 7.47 -4.77 2.91
N ILE A 95 6.25 -5.15 3.32
CA ILE A 95 5.03 -4.41 2.96
C ILE A 95 4.71 -3.44 4.08
N LEU A 96 4.58 -2.16 3.74
CA LEU A 96 4.18 -1.07 4.64
C LEU A 96 2.79 -0.59 4.22
N ASN A 97 1.85 -0.62 5.16
CA ASN A 97 0.51 -0.04 4.99
C ASN A 97 0.42 1.26 5.78
N ALA A 98 -0.12 2.28 5.16
CA ALA A 98 -0.25 3.61 5.75
C ALA A 98 -1.54 4.27 5.31
N ASP A 99 -2.05 5.20 6.12
CA ASP A 99 -3.21 6.01 5.78
C ASP A 99 -2.77 7.34 5.16
N THR A 100 -3.58 7.89 4.28
CA THR A 100 -3.32 9.22 3.71
C THR A 100 -3.17 10.26 4.82
N GLY A 101 -2.08 11.04 4.76
CA GLY A 101 -1.74 12.07 5.75
C GLY A 101 -0.81 11.58 6.86
N SER A 102 -0.62 10.28 7.03
CA SER A 102 0.29 9.71 8.03
C SER A 102 1.77 9.93 7.68
N THR A 103 2.63 9.69 8.64
CA THR A 103 4.08 9.62 8.44
C THR A 103 4.49 8.17 8.31
N VAL A 104 5.12 7.83 7.20
CA VAL A 104 5.68 6.50 6.93
C VAL A 104 7.16 6.50 7.24
N VAL A 105 7.63 5.48 7.94
CA VAL A 105 9.05 5.29 8.23
C VAL A 105 9.52 3.98 7.59
N PHE A 106 10.59 4.08 6.81
CA PHE A 106 11.28 2.94 6.22
C PHE A 106 12.57 2.71 7.00
N ASP A 107 12.71 1.52 7.57
CA ASP A 107 13.84 1.14 8.41
C ASP A 107 14.84 0.29 7.62
N CYS A 108 16.07 0.78 7.46
CA CYS A 108 17.14 0.06 6.80
C CYS A 108 18.37 -0.02 7.69
N ARG A 109 18.53 -1.11 8.42
CA ARG A 109 19.70 -1.36 9.25
C ARG A 109 20.77 -2.06 8.45
N VAL A 110 21.97 -1.46 8.42
CA VAL A 110 23.12 -1.97 7.69
C VAL A 110 24.31 -2.08 8.62
N THR A 111 24.74 -3.30 8.91
CA THR A 111 25.90 -3.55 9.75
C THR A 111 27.18 -3.58 8.91
N SER A 112 28.30 -3.18 9.50
CA SER A 112 29.63 -3.18 8.88
C SER A 112 29.71 -2.38 7.57
N LEU A 113 29.02 -1.25 7.47
CA LEU A 113 28.93 -0.41 6.25
C LEU A 113 30.28 0.09 5.74
N ARG A 114 31.17 0.53 6.66
CA ARG A 114 32.53 1.06 6.39
C ARG A 114 32.54 2.22 5.38
N ASP A 115 33.20 2.00 4.22
CA ASP A 115 33.42 2.95 3.13
C ASP A 115 32.30 2.92 2.07
N LYS A 116 31.23 2.22 2.33
CA LYS A 116 30.08 2.12 1.41
C LYS A 116 29.04 3.18 1.72
N THR A 117 28.34 3.60 0.68
CA THR A 117 27.25 4.57 0.78
C THR A 117 25.90 3.86 0.81
N VAL A 118 24.93 4.47 1.50
CA VAL A 118 23.54 4.05 1.52
C VAL A 118 22.71 5.06 0.77
N SER A 119 21.86 4.60 -0.14
CA SER A 119 20.94 5.47 -0.86
C SER A 119 19.52 4.92 -0.82
N TRP A 120 18.55 5.83 -0.70
CA TRP A 120 17.14 5.50 -0.88
C TRP A 120 16.70 5.86 -2.28
N ILE A 121 16.07 4.90 -2.93
CA ILE A 121 15.61 4.98 -4.31
C ILE A 121 14.14 4.62 -4.35
N ARG A 122 13.34 5.41 -5.07
CA ARG A 122 11.96 5.07 -5.42
C ARG A 122 11.91 4.54 -6.84
N VAL A 123 11.26 3.41 -7.04
CA VAL A 123 10.99 2.85 -8.36
C VAL A 123 9.72 3.48 -8.89
N LEU A 124 9.84 4.21 -9.98
CA LEU A 124 8.71 4.82 -10.70
C LEU A 124 8.20 3.87 -11.79
N ASP A 125 7.14 4.28 -12.48
CA ASP A 125 6.62 3.56 -13.63
C ASP A 125 7.68 3.44 -14.73
N ASN A 126 7.64 2.35 -15.51
CA ASN A 126 8.60 2.03 -16.57
C ASN A 126 10.06 1.83 -16.10
N ASP A 127 10.25 1.32 -14.88
CA ASP A 127 11.57 1.04 -14.28
C ASP A 127 12.49 2.27 -14.14
N ASN A 128 11.94 3.47 -14.24
CA ASN A 128 12.67 4.68 -13.91
C ASN A 128 12.92 4.74 -12.40
N LEU A 129 14.11 5.20 -12.03
CA LEU A 129 14.54 5.29 -10.64
C LEU A 129 14.65 6.76 -10.23
N GLU A 130 14.03 7.11 -9.11
CA GLU A 130 14.19 8.41 -8.46
C GLU A 130 15.09 8.27 -7.25
N LEU A 131 16.22 8.98 -7.24
CA LEU A 131 17.09 9.05 -6.07
C LEU A 131 16.48 10.00 -5.06
N LEU A 132 16.13 9.46 -3.87
CA LEU A 132 15.58 10.25 -2.78
C LEU A 132 16.68 10.80 -1.87
N THR A 133 17.61 9.92 -1.47
CA THR A 133 18.74 10.30 -0.61
C THR A 133 20.02 9.61 -1.02
N LEU A 134 21.15 10.25 -0.75
CA LEU A 134 22.48 9.64 -0.80
C LEU A 134 23.16 9.92 0.55
N ASP A 135 23.46 8.87 1.28
CA ASP A 135 23.85 8.95 2.69
C ASP A 135 22.83 9.80 3.48
N LEU A 136 23.25 10.88 4.12
CA LEU A 136 22.36 11.77 4.90
C LEU A 136 21.76 12.91 4.07
N GLU A 137 22.18 13.08 2.82
CA GLU A 137 21.73 14.17 1.97
C GLU A 137 20.48 13.79 1.20
N THR A 138 19.48 14.69 1.20
CA THR A 138 18.24 14.52 0.42
C THR A 138 18.44 15.13 -0.97
N HIS A 139 18.21 14.34 -2.03
CA HIS A 139 18.37 14.73 -3.42
C HIS A 139 17.05 14.99 -4.15
N THR A 140 15.91 14.58 -3.58
CA THR A 140 14.60 14.88 -4.15
C THR A 140 14.16 16.30 -3.82
N ALA A 141 13.37 16.92 -4.73
CA ALA A 141 12.74 18.22 -4.50
C ALA A 141 11.54 18.15 -3.53
N ASP A 142 11.06 16.95 -3.21
CA ASP A 142 9.92 16.74 -2.31
C ASP A 142 10.38 16.85 -0.84
N SER A 143 10.06 17.96 -0.21
CA SER A 143 10.42 18.27 1.19
C SER A 143 9.77 17.35 2.24
N ARG A 144 8.86 16.47 1.84
CA ARG A 144 8.23 15.48 2.72
C ARG A 144 9.16 14.34 3.11
N TYR A 145 10.20 14.10 2.30
CA TYR A 145 11.21 13.10 2.61
C TYR A 145 12.27 13.66 3.56
N ARG A 146 12.56 12.90 4.61
CA ARG A 146 13.61 13.23 5.58
C ARG A 146 14.43 11.99 5.88
N MET A 147 15.73 12.17 5.93
CA MET A 147 16.69 11.14 6.30
C MET A 147 17.14 11.30 7.74
N ASP A 148 17.20 10.20 8.48
CA ASP A 148 17.75 10.14 9.83
C ASP A 148 18.61 8.88 9.98
N LEU A 149 19.72 9.01 10.73
CA LEU A 149 20.60 7.89 11.04
C LEU A 149 20.72 7.75 12.56
N ALA A 150 20.20 6.66 13.08
CA ALA A 150 20.31 6.30 14.47
C ALA A 150 20.63 4.79 14.61
N ASP A 151 21.67 4.45 15.37
CA ASP A 151 22.06 3.06 15.67
C ASP A 151 22.19 2.18 14.41
N GLU A 152 22.99 2.63 13.44
CA GLU A 152 23.19 1.97 12.14
C GLU A 152 21.90 1.77 11.30
N ASN A 153 20.81 2.42 11.69
CA ASN A 153 19.52 2.41 11.00
C ASN A 153 19.36 3.67 10.13
N TRP A 154 19.37 3.47 8.83
CA TRP A 154 19.19 4.49 7.80
C TRP A 154 17.69 4.70 7.56
N LYS A 155 17.07 5.54 8.40
CA LYS A 155 15.63 5.77 8.37
C LYS A 155 15.25 6.80 7.33
N LEU A 156 14.42 6.41 6.37
CA LEU A 156 13.73 7.35 5.50
C LEU A 156 12.32 7.58 6.03
N SER A 157 11.97 8.84 6.30
CA SER A 157 10.63 9.24 6.72
C SER A 157 9.94 9.99 5.59
N LEU A 158 8.72 9.59 5.27
CA LEU A 158 7.81 10.28 4.36
C LEU A 158 6.66 10.89 5.17
N ILE A 159 6.63 12.21 5.27
CA ILE A 159 5.64 12.96 6.04
C ILE A 159 4.44 13.27 5.15
N ASN A 160 3.21 13.17 5.68
CA ASN A 160 1.99 13.45 4.95
C ASN A 160 1.86 12.61 3.68
N ALA A 161 1.89 11.29 3.84
CA ALA A 161 1.82 10.32 2.76
C ALA A 161 0.51 10.50 1.94
N LYS A 162 0.62 10.38 0.62
CA LYS A 162 -0.49 10.47 -0.33
C LYS A 162 -0.65 9.14 -1.07
N VAL A 163 -1.82 8.88 -1.60
CA VAL A 163 -2.09 7.65 -2.38
C VAL A 163 -1.09 7.44 -3.52
N MET A 164 -0.67 8.54 -4.18
CA MET A 164 0.33 8.52 -5.25
C MET A 164 1.75 8.17 -4.79
N ASP A 165 2.01 8.15 -3.49
CA ASP A 165 3.30 7.73 -2.94
C ASP A 165 3.38 6.20 -2.82
N SER A 166 2.27 5.48 -3.02
CA SER A 166 2.29 4.02 -3.12
C SER A 166 3.25 3.57 -4.20
N GLY A 167 4.03 2.52 -3.90
CA GLY A 167 5.05 2.05 -4.84
C GLY A 167 6.16 1.28 -4.15
N VAL A 168 7.24 1.04 -4.87
CA VAL A 168 8.41 0.31 -4.38
C VAL A 168 9.52 1.29 -4.04
N TYR A 169 10.06 1.14 -2.84
CA TYR A 169 11.21 1.89 -2.32
C TYR A 169 12.33 0.91 -2.04
N CYS A 170 13.55 1.30 -2.32
CA CYS A 170 14.73 0.46 -2.13
C CYS A 170 15.77 1.18 -1.28
N CYS A 171 16.23 0.51 -0.22
CA CYS A 171 17.47 0.84 0.44
C CYS A 171 18.61 0.14 -0.31
N HIS A 172 19.49 0.89 -0.90
CA HIS A 172 20.59 0.43 -1.72
C HIS A 172 21.92 0.70 -1.03
N VAL A 173 22.79 -0.30 -0.99
CA VAL A 173 24.18 -0.18 -0.49
C VAL A 173 25.15 -0.38 -1.67
N SER A 174 26.12 0.53 -1.81
CA SER A 174 27.09 0.57 -2.91
C SER A 174 28.16 -0.52 -2.82
N THR A 175 27.72 -1.78 -2.64
CA THR A 175 28.60 -2.95 -2.70
C THR A 175 28.74 -3.47 -4.13
N HIS A 176 29.64 -4.41 -4.36
CA HIS A 176 29.76 -5.10 -5.63
C HIS A 176 29.72 -6.64 -5.42
N PRO A 177 28.61 -7.32 -5.81
CA PRO A 177 27.38 -6.79 -6.40
C PRO A 177 26.61 -5.88 -5.44
N PRO A 178 25.73 -4.98 -5.95
CA PRO A 178 24.96 -4.06 -5.13
C PRO A 178 23.97 -4.81 -4.23
N MET A 179 23.81 -4.34 -2.99
CA MET A 179 22.82 -4.90 -2.06
C MET A 179 21.58 -4.01 -2.06
N LEU A 180 20.42 -4.66 -2.11
CA LEU A 180 19.11 -3.99 -2.16
C LEU A 180 18.16 -4.60 -1.13
N ARG A 181 17.47 -3.76 -0.37
CA ARG A 181 16.32 -4.14 0.46
C ARG A 181 15.10 -3.39 -0.04
N ARG A 182 14.02 -4.11 -0.34
CA ARG A 182 12.81 -3.55 -0.95
C ARG A 182 11.70 -3.36 0.08
N PHE A 183 10.95 -2.28 -0.12
CA PHE A 183 9.78 -1.93 0.66
C PHE A 183 8.65 -1.62 -0.31
N LYS A 184 7.50 -2.27 -0.15
CA LYS A 184 6.30 -1.96 -0.89
C LYS A 184 5.38 -1.12 -0.02
N LEU A 185 5.26 0.17 -0.32
CA LEU A 185 4.33 1.07 0.36
C LEU A 185 2.97 1.00 -0.30
N ILE A 186 1.93 0.86 0.53
CA ILE A 186 0.52 0.96 0.15
C ILE A 186 -0.11 2.04 1.02
N VAL A 187 -0.51 3.16 0.40
CA VAL A 187 -1.20 4.26 1.09
C VAL A 187 -2.69 4.17 0.78
N HIS A 188 -3.49 3.99 1.83
CA HIS A 188 -4.93 3.87 1.75
C HIS A 188 -5.60 5.24 1.76
N PRO A 189 -6.51 5.55 0.82
CA PRO A 189 -7.36 6.72 0.91
C PRO A 189 -8.39 6.56 2.03
N PRO A 190 -8.92 7.65 2.59
CA PRO A 190 -10.08 7.58 3.48
C PRO A 190 -11.26 6.90 2.77
N GLU A 191 -11.98 6.05 3.49
CA GLU A 191 -13.13 5.32 2.97
C GLU A 191 -14.30 5.41 3.95
N ILE A 192 -15.50 5.68 3.44
CA ILE A 192 -16.76 5.64 4.21
C ILE A 192 -17.54 4.40 3.82
N ARG A 193 -17.95 3.62 4.80
CA ARG A 193 -18.80 2.42 4.61
C ARG A 193 -20.04 2.51 5.46
N MET A 194 -21.13 1.95 4.94
CA MET A 194 -22.43 1.99 5.54
C MET A 194 -23.07 0.61 5.59
N SER A 195 -24.04 0.40 6.48
CA SER A 195 -24.86 -0.81 6.51
C SER A 195 -25.45 -1.10 5.14
N LYS A 196 -25.64 -2.38 4.85
CA LYS A 196 -26.30 -2.82 3.61
C LYS A 196 -27.77 -2.36 3.57
N GLU A 197 -28.39 -2.50 2.42
CA GLU A 197 -29.80 -2.32 2.19
C GLU A 197 -30.64 -3.08 3.25
N ALA A 198 -31.66 -2.42 3.79
CA ALA A 198 -32.50 -2.94 4.86
C ALA A 198 -33.97 -3.06 4.41
N PHE A 199 -34.61 -4.16 4.83
CA PHE A 199 -36.02 -4.44 4.62
C PHE A 199 -36.68 -4.65 5.98
N LEU A 200 -37.62 -3.79 6.33
CA LEU A 200 -38.24 -3.71 7.65
C LEU A 200 -39.76 -3.55 7.50
N GLU A 201 -40.49 -3.89 8.56
CA GLU A 201 -41.93 -3.67 8.62
C GLU A 201 -42.29 -2.36 9.31
N THR A 202 -43.50 -1.86 9.04
CA THR A 202 -44.02 -0.71 9.77
C THR A 202 -44.09 -0.98 11.27
N GLY A 203 -43.65 -0.01 12.07
CA GLY A 203 -43.60 -0.12 13.54
C GLY A 203 -42.27 -0.64 14.07
N GLU A 204 -41.43 -1.26 13.27
CA GLU A 204 -40.09 -1.70 13.66
C GLU A 204 -39.12 -0.50 13.87
N THR A 205 -37.93 -0.78 14.36
CA THR A 205 -36.87 0.19 14.55
C THR A 205 -35.76 -0.07 13.52
N LEU A 206 -35.48 0.93 12.69
CA LEU A 206 -34.32 0.92 11.79
C LEU A 206 -33.06 1.18 12.59
N SER A 207 -32.00 0.40 12.32
CA SER A 207 -30.66 0.65 12.82
C SER A 207 -29.68 0.61 11.66
N LEU A 208 -29.01 1.74 11.42
CA LEU A 208 -27.96 1.86 10.40
C LEU A 208 -26.64 2.25 11.10
N LYS A 209 -25.57 1.68 10.57
CA LYS A 209 -24.19 1.98 11.00
C LYS A 209 -23.41 2.58 9.85
N CYS A 210 -22.74 3.68 10.09
CA CYS A 210 -21.80 4.34 9.20
C CYS A 210 -20.42 4.35 9.86
N ALA A 211 -19.38 3.97 9.14
CA ALA A 211 -18.01 3.95 9.66
C ALA A 211 -17.04 4.52 8.63
N VAL A 212 -16.05 5.26 9.11
CA VAL A 212 -14.96 5.81 8.30
C VAL A 212 -13.67 5.07 8.62
N PHE A 213 -12.97 4.66 7.59
CA PHE A 213 -11.73 3.93 7.66
C PHE A 213 -10.58 4.76 7.05
N HIS A 214 -9.36 4.47 7.47
CA HIS A 214 -8.15 5.08 6.93
C HIS A 214 -8.10 6.60 7.08
N LEU A 215 -8.76 7.14 8.12
CA LEU A 215 -8.64 8.53 8.49
C LEU A 215 -7.47 8.70 9.45
N TYR A 216 -6.49 9.54 9.08
CA TYR A 216 -5.34 9.79 9.93
C TYR A 216 -5.73 10.56 11.20
N PRO A 217 -5.33 10.10 12.41
CA PRO A 217 -5.77 10.68 13.68
C PRO A 217 -5.35 12.14 13.92
N GLY A 218 -4.40 12.66 13.16
CA GLY A 218 -3.94 14.04 13.23
C GLY A 218 -4.81 15.06 12.50
N GLN A 219 -5.83 14.61 11.76
CA GLN A 219 -6.81 15.49 11.13
C GLN A 219 -7.94 15.76 12.12
N ALA A 220 -8.48 16.99 12.08
CA ALA A 220 -9.68 17.31 12.84
C ALA A 220 -10.78 16.29 12.50
N ALA A 221 -11.40 15.71 13.54
CA ALA A 221 -12.47 14.75 13.33
C ALA A 221 -13.61 15.43 12.55
N PRO A 222 -13.94 14.96 11.34
CA PRO A 222 -15.02 15.52 10.57
C PRO A 222 -16.35 15.21 11.25
N GLU A 223 -17.30 16.14 11.15
CA GLU A 223 -18.65 15.92 11.61
C GLU A 223 -19.39 14.96 10.69
N MET A 224 -20.12 14.02 11.29
CA MET A 224 -20.92 13.02 10.58
C MET A 224 -22.39 13.37 10.69
N HIS A 225 -23.05 13.52 9.56
CA HIS A 225 -24.46 13.84 9.48
C HIS A 225 -25.25 12.79 8.70
N TRP A 226 -26.52 12.64 9.09
CA TRP A 226 -27.44 11.72 8.45
C TRP A 226 -28.52 12.48 7.70
N TYR A 227 -28.77 12.10 6.46
CA TYR A 227 -29.78 12.67 5.59
C TYR A 227 -30.69 11.59 5.04
N ARG A 228 -31.92 11.94 4.72
CA ARG A 228 -32.89 11.08 4.03
C ARG A 228 -33.34 11.72 2.72
N GLY A 229 -33.28 10.95 1.63
CA GLY A 229 -33.64 11.42 0.28
C GLY A 229 -32.79 12.60 -0.17
N ASN A 230 -33.42 13.64 -0.65
CA ASN A 230 -32.77 14.89 -1.11
C ASN A 230 -32.81 16.02 -0.04
N SER A 231 -33.07 15.64 1.22
CA SER A 231 -33.10 16.65 2.30
C SER A 231 -31.70 17.28 2.46
N THR A 232 -31.68 18.56 2.68
CA THR A 232 -30.47 19.33 3.07
C THR A 232 -30.36 19.50 4.59
N THR A 233 -31.42 19.12 5.33
CA THR A 233 -31.45 19.17 6.78
C THR A 233 -31.14 17.82 7.37
N SER A 234 -30.36 17.78 8.43
CA SER A 234 -30.03 16.55 9.15
C SER A 234 -31.29 15.84 9.65
N LEU A 235 -31.28 14.53 9.69
CA LEU A 235 -32.45 13.70 10.00
C LEU A 235 -32.91 13.86 11.45
N ASP A 236 -32.03 14.10 12.38
CA ASP A 236 -32.26 14.34 13.80
C ASP A 236 -33.06 15.63 14.07
N GLU A 237 -32.98 16.60 13.19
CA GLU A 237 -33.70 17.87 13.29
C GLU A 237 -35.15 17.81 12.75
N VAL A 238 -35.42 16.83 11.87
CA VAL A 238 -36.67 16.82 11.06
C VAL A 238 -37.76 15.91 11.67
N ARG A 239 -37.40 14.89 12.42
CA ARG A 239 -38.34 13.84 12.87
C ARG A 239 -38.13 13.42 14.31
N GLY A 240 -39.20 13.33 15.09
CA GLY A 240 -39.20 12.72 16.42
C GLY A 240 -38.94 11.19 16.37
N GLY A 241 -38.26 10.65 17.39
CA GLY A 241 -37.95 9.24 17.51
C GLY A 241 -36.73 8.83 16.68
N VAL A 242 -35.86 9.75 16.34
CA VAL A 242 -34.54 9.52 15.75
C VAL A 242 -33.50 9.67 16.85
N LEU A 243 -32.56 8.75 16.90
CA LEU A 243 -31.38 8.80 17.76
C LEU A 243 -30.14 8.65 16.88
N VAL A 244 -29.21 9.60 17.00
CA VAL A 244 -27.90 9.55 16.34
C VAL A 244 -26.84 9.51 17.43
N GLU A 245 -26.03 8.48 17.43
CA GLU A 245 -24.87 8.34 18.32
C GLU A 245 -23.61 8.28 17.49
N THR A 246 -22.70 9.24 17.68
CA THR A 246 -21.43 9.29 16.95
C THR A 246 -20.26 9.14 17.92
N ASP A 247 -19.45 8.12 17.67
CA ASP A 247 -18.19 7.91 18.35
C ASP A 247 -17.06 8.49 17.47
N HIS A 248 -16.52 9.61 17.90
CA HIS A 248 -15.43 10.31 17.21
C HIS A 248 -14.08 9.59 17.35
N MET A 249 -13.92 8.67 18.32
CA MET A 249 -12.68 7.92 18.49
C MET A 249 -12.57 6.79 17.45
N THR A 250 -13.67 6.08 17.23
CA THR A 250 -13.74 5.01 16.22
C THR A 250 -14.25 5.48 14.87
N MET A 251 -14.59 6.76 14.74
CA MET A 251 -15.20 7.36 13.54
C MET A 251 -16.40 6.54 13.05
N THR A 252 -17.28 6.20 13.98
CA THR A 252 -18.47 5.40 13.71
C THR A 252 -19.72 6.18 14.17
N SER A 253 -20.75 6.23 13.34
CA SER A 253 -22.04 6.81 13.67
C SER A 253 -23.16 5.79 13.52
N HIS A 254 -24.03 5.74 14.51
CA HIS A 254 -25.23 4.89 14.53
C HIS A 254 -26.47 5.76 14.43
N LEU A 255 -27.34 5.44 13.47
CA LEU A 255 -28.66 6.05 13.33
C LEU A 255 -29.70 5.00 13.74
N GLN A 256 -30.59 5.38 14.64
CA GLN A 256 -31.78 4.60 14.97
C GLN A 256 -33.03 5.44 14.69
N VAL A 257 -34.01 4.83 14.03
CA VAL A 257 -35.31 5.44 13.73
C VAL A 257 -36.41 4.54 14.27
N ALA A 258 -37.03 4.97 15.35
CA ALA A 258 -38.08 4.18 16.01
C ALA A 258 -39.43 4.33 15.30
N ARG A 259 -40.25 3.28 15.39
CA ARG A 259 -41.63 3.23 14.86
C ARG A 259 -41.70 3.68 13.40
N LEU A 260 -41.05 2.89 12.55
CA LEU A 260 -41.01 3.13 11.11
C LEU A 260 -42.39 3.24 10.50
N LYS A 261 -42.54 4.18 9.59
CA LYS A 261 -43.71 4.38 8.73
C LYS A 261 -43.32 4.12 7.29
N VAL A 262 -44.27 3.84 6.42
CA VAL A 262 -44.04 3.66 4.98
C VAL A 262 -43.28 4.86 4.39
N ASP A 263 -43.59 6.06 4.84
CA ASP A 263 -42.92 7.30 4.41
C ASP A 263 -41.44 7.36 4.80
N ASP A 264 -40.97 6.51 5.74
CA ASP A 264 -39.59 6.44 6.13
C ASP A 264 -38.72 5.62 5.14
N ALA A 265 -39.37 4.94 4.20
CA ALA A 265 -38.65 4.27 3.12
C ALA A 265 -37.88 5.27 2.25
N GLY A 266 -36.77 4.83 1.69
CA GLY A 266 -35.96 5.66 0.79
C GLY A 266 -34.46 5.53 1.02
N ASN A 267 -33.72 6.46 0.44
CA ASN A 267 -32.27 6.49 0.55
C ASN A 267 -31.85 7.23 1.82
N TYR A 268 -31.03 6.59 2.62
CA TYR A 268 -30.37 7.19 3.78
C TYR A 268 -28.91 7.45 3.43
N THR A 269 -28.45 8.64 3.72
CA THR A 269 -27.09 9.10 3.40
C THR A 269 -26.36 9.46 4.70
N CYS A 270 -25.22 8.84 4.92
CA CYS A 270 -24.25 9.29 5.90
C CYS A 270 -23.21 10.14 5.17
N ALA A 271 -23.00 11.35 5.63
CA ALA A 271 -22.08 12.30 5.04
C ALA A 271 -21.06 12.80 6.07
N LEU A 272 -19.82 12.91 5.64
CA LEU A 272 -18.79 13.68 6.32
C LEU A 272 -18.72 15.06 5.70
N GLU A 273 -18.69 16.07 6.55
CA GLU A 273 -18.42 17.43 6.13
C GLU A 273 -16.92 17.77 6.23
N ALA A 274 -16.55 19.02 6.02
CA ALA A 274 -15.14 19.44 5.96
C ALA A 274 -14.26 18.83 7.07
N PRO A 275 -12.96 18.57 6.85
CA PRO A 275 -12.17 18.91 5.64
C PRO A 275 -12.29 17.87 4.51
N ILE A 276 -12.77 16.67 4.80
CA ILE A 276 -12.88 15.56 3.84
C ILE A 276 -14.36 15.29 3.59
N ARG A 277 -14.83 15.66 2.39
CA ARG A 277 -16.23 15.44 2.02
C ARG A 277 -16.39 14.05 1.41
N MET A 278 -17.12 13.19 2.13
CA MET A 278 -17.48 11.85 1.66
C MET A 278 -18.94 11.55 1.96
N ARG A 279 -19.55 10.68 1.17
CA ARG A 279 -20.93 10.25 1.35
C ARG A 279 -21.07 8.77 1.05
N ALA A 280 -21.83 8.07 1.89
CA ALA A 280 -22.30 6.72 1.62
C ALA A 280 -23.82 6.70 1.67
N VAL A 281 -24.44 5.91 0.80
CA VAL A 281 -25.89 5.83 0.67
C VAL A 281 -26.32 4.37 0.81
N THR A 282 -27.37 4.15 1.60
CA THR A 282 -28.07 2.85 1.66
C THR A 282 -29.55 3.03 1.43
N ARG A 283 -30.20 2.02 0.91
CA ARG A 283 -31.64 2.03 0.68
C ARG A 283 -32.37 1.27 1.78
N VAL A 284 -33.46 1.86 2.26
CA VAL A 284 -34.34 1.26 3.26
C VAL A 284 -35.71 1.07 2.66
N HIS A 285 -36.22 -0.16 2.77
CA HIS A 285 -37.57 -0.55 2.34
C HIS A 285 -38.41 -0.76 3.59
N VAL A 286 -39.54 -0.10 3.65
CA VAL A 286 -40.52 -0.30 4.72
C VAL A 286 -41.78 -0.92 4.13
N LEU A 287 -42.09 -2.13 4.56
CA LEU A 287 -43.19 -2.93 4.09
C LEU A 287 -44.35 -2.85 5.10
N GLN A 288 -45.60 -2.87 4.59
CA GLN A 288 -46.77 -3.06 5.45
C GLN A 288 -46.87 -4.56 5.76
N GLY A 289 -47.22 -4.94 6.99
CA GLY A 289 -47.21 -6.31 7.48
C GLY A 289 -48.05 -7.31 6.66
N SER A 290 -49.01 -6.83 5.85
CA SER A 290 -49.75 -7.64 4.89
C SER A 290 -48.94 -8.08 3.68
N SER A 291 -47.89 -7.33 3.30
CA SER A 291 -47.13 -7.61 2.07
C SER A 291 -46.16 -8.77 2.21
N LEU A 292 -45.65 -9.02 3.42
CA LEU A 292 -44.76 -10.18 3.65
C LEU A 292 -45.55 -11.49 3.66
N ALA A 293 -46.80 -11.48 4.14
CA ALA A 293 -47.66 -12.64 4.11
C ALA A 293 -48.02 -13.04 2.66
N GLU A 294 -48.20 -12.08 1.76
CA GLU A 294 -48.47 -12.35 0.34
C GLU A 294 -47.26 -12.93 -0.40
N LEU A 295 -46.06 -12.45 -0.12
CA LEU A 295 -44.81 -12.98 -0.69
C LEU A 295 -44.54 -14.44 -0.24
N GLN A 296 -44.88 -14.78 1.01
CA GLN A 296 -44.80 -16.14 1.52
C GLN A 296 -45.92 -17.06 1.02
N SER A 297 -47.11 -16.51 0.75
CA SER A 297 -48.23 -17.29 0.23
C SER A 297 -48.08 -17.64 -1.26
N GLY A 298 -47.38 -16.80 -2.03
CA GLY A 298 -47.08 -17.05 -3.45
C GLY A 298 -46.23 -18.32 -3.71
N VAL A 299 -45.40 -18.71 -2.74
CA VAL A 299 -44.57 -19.92 -2.84
C VAL A 299 -45.40 -21.20 -2.54
N LYS A 300 -46.47 -21.09 -1.73
CA LYS A 300 -47.34 -22.25 -1.39
C LYS A 300 -48.30 -22.66 -2.51
N THR A 301 -48.67 -21.75 -3.40
CA THR A 301 -49.60 -22.05 -4.49
C THR A 301 -48.95 -22.87 -5.60
N THR A 302 -47.66 -22.67 -5.89
CA THR A 302 -46.95 -23.46 -6.91
C THR A 302 -46.77 -24.93 -6.52
N THR A 303 -46.52 -25.21 -5.22
CA THR A 303 -46.43 -26.59 -4.72
C THR A 303 -47.77 -27.32 -4.75
N SER A 304 -48.90 -26.60 -4.57
CA SER A 304 -50.23 -27.17 -4.66
C SER A 304 -50.59 -27.62 -6.09
N TYR A 305 -50.25 -26.81 -7.09
CA TYR A 305 -50.49 -27.20 -8.51
C TYR A 305 -49.58 -28.35 -8.97
N MET A 306 -48.35 -28.40 -8.50
CA MET A 306 -47.44 -29.51 -8.79
C MET A 306 -47.95 -30.84 -8.20
N ASN A 307 -48.51 -30.82 -7.00
CA ASN A 307 -49.10 -32.02 -6.39
C ASN A 307 -50.39 -32.43 -7.09
N LEU A 308 -51.19 -31.49 -7.57
CA LEU A 308 -52.39 -31.78 -8.35
C LEU A 308 -52.06 -32.40 -9.71
N LEU A 309 -51.05 -31.87 -10.40
CA LEU A 309 -50.57 -32.43 -11.67
C LEU A 309 -49.95 -33.82 -11.49
N LEU A 310 -49.22 -34.06 -10.41
CA LEU A 310 -48.67 -35.38 -10.10
C LEU A 310 -49.77 -36.40 -9.81
N ALA A 311 -50.84 -36.01 -9.09
CA ALA A 311 -51.99 -36.84 -8.84
C ALA A 311 -52.78 -37.17 -10.13
N CYS A 312 -52.95 -36.21 -11.05
CA CYS A 312 -53.56 -36.44 -12.35
C CYS A 312 -52.77 -37.41 -13.24
N VAL A 313 -51.41 -37.28 -13.23
CA VAL A 313 -50.53 -38.20 -13.98
C VAL A 313 -50.61 -39.62 -13.43
N ILE A 314 -50.68 -39.80 -12.10
CA ILE A 314 -50.80 -41.09 -11.45
C ILE A 314 -52.18 -41.75 -11.79
N LEU A 315 -53.25 -40.95 -11.82
CA LEU A 315 -54.59 -41.44 -12.21
C LEU A 315 -54.63 -41.84 -13.69
N ILE A 316 -53.98 -41.12 -14.57
CA ILE A 316 -53.98 -41.47 -16.03
C ILE A 316 -53.11 -42.72 -16.27
N LEU A 317 -51.98 -42.87 -15.60
CA LEU A 317 -51.13 -44.05 -15.73
C LEU A 317 -51.68 -45.28 -15.00
N GLY A 318 -52.52 -45.09 -13.97
CA GLY A 318 -53.20 -46.20 -13.24
C GLY A 318 -54.35 -46.84 -13.98
N THR A 319 -54.96 -46.16 -14.95
CA THR A 319 -56.07 -46.71 -15.76
C THR A 319 -55.60 -47.60 -16.91
N GLU A 320 -54.31 -47.63 -17.24
CA GLU A 320 -53.79 -48.53 -18.29
C GLU A 320 -53.35 -49.92 -17.76
N TYR A 321 -53.35 -50.17 -16.45
CA TYR A 321 -52.89 -51.42 -15.85
C TYR A 321 -54.04 -52.41 -15.51
N ASP A 322 -55.28 -52.02 -15.76
CA ASP A 322 -56.46 -52.90 -15.39
C ASP A 322 -57.11 -53.51 -16.59
N VAL A 323 -56.47 -53.64 -17.75
CA VAL A 323 -56.94 -54.36 -18.92
C VAL A 323 -55.87 -55.32 -19.43
N ARG A 324 -55.64 -56.38 -18.63
CA ARG A 324 -55.15 -57.68 -19.13
C ARG A 324 -55.45 -58.80 -18.17
#